data_097d4c447db9238b86034d8c8312ab85
#
_entry.id   097d4c447db9238b86034d8c8312ab85
#
_cell.length_a   1.000
_cell.length_b   1.000
_cell.length_c   1.000
_cell.angle_alpha   90.00
_cell.angle_beta   90.00
_cell.angle_gamma   90.00
#
_symmetry.space_group_name_H-M   'P 1'
#
loop_
_entity.id
_entity.type
_entity.pdbx_description
1 polymer ?
#
loop_
_entity_poly.entity_id
_entity_poly.type
_entity_poly.pdbx_seq_one_letter_code
_entity_poly.pdbx_strand_id
1 'polypeptide(L)'
;MEFTGTREHNSNYEGNPDFLSDNSSQTTIESTPSLQQPSDDALLDAYSRAVIEAAEKVSPSVVFIQVTATRAGRRQTQREATGSGSGFIFTPDGFILTNSHVVHGASKIDVALMDGRRFQAQLIGDDPDTDLAVIRINAPNLVPASLGDSHSIRVGQLVIAIGNPYGFQYSVTAGVVSALGRSLRAQSGRLMDGVIQTDAALNPGNSGGPLVNTRGEVIGVNTATILPAQGICFATSIDTAKFVAGRLIRDGKISRSYIGFSGQNVPIPRRVVRYYQLPVESGVLIVSFENNTNSSPAKEAGLLSGDLIVDFDGH
;
A
#
# COMPACT_ATOMS: atom_id res chain seq x y z
N MET A 1 7.04 50.76 23.30
CA MET A 1 5.89 51.40 23.99
C MET A 1 5.61 50.57 25.23
N GLU A 2 6.09 51.09 26.34
CA GLU A 2 5.85 50.61 27.70
C GLU A 2 4.44 50.98 28.12
N PHE A 3 3.79 50.13 28.89
CA PHE A 3 2.89 50.60 29.97
C PHE A 3 2.88 49.57 31.08
N THR A 4 3.50 49.97 32.19
CA THR A 4 3.42 49.49 33.56
C THR A 4 2.08 49.84 34.21
N GLY A 5 1.61 49.05 35.16
CA GLY A 5 0.46 49.40 36.03
C GLY A 5 0.17 48.38 37.11
N THR A 6 0.94 48.45 38.17
CA THR A 6 0.71 47.88 39.51
C THR A 6 -0.51 48.52 40.17
N ARG A 7 -1.34 47.76 40.92
CA ARG A 7 -2.03 48.21 42.13
C ARG A 7 -2.35 47.05 43.07
N GLU A 8 -1.67 47.08 44.21
CA GLU A 8 -2.03 46.38 45.46
C GLU A 8 -3.32 46.98 46.05
N HIS A 9 -4.11 46.16 46.68
CA HIS A 9 -4.95 46.59 47.80
C HIS A 9 -5.04 45.50 48.87
N ASN A 10 -4.37 45.83 49.98
CA ASN A 10 -4.43 45.22 51.29
C ASN A 10 -5.73 45.63 51.98
N SER A 11 -6.44 44.73 52.66
CA SER A 11 -7.21 45.07 53.85
C SER A 11 -7.34 43.86 54.77
N ASN A 12 -6.66 43.99 55.91
CA ASN A 12 -6.81 43.19 57.09
C ASN A 12 -8.19 43.32 57.70
N TYR A 13 -8.76 42.23 58.20
CA TYR A 13 -9.68 42.23 59.32
C TYR A 13 -9.32 41.07 60.26
N GLU A 14 -8.79 41.48 61.43
CA GLU A 14 -8.70 40.66 62.63
C GLU A 14 -10.06 40.63 63.35
N GLY A 15 -10.43 39.52 63.96
CA GLY A 15 -11.56 39.40 64.85
C GLY A 15 -11.57 38.04 65.51
N ASN A 16 -11.22 38.03 66.75
CA ASN A 16 -10.90 36.94 67.69
C ASN A 16 -12.19 36.30 68.28
N PRO A 17 -12.06 35.30 69.12
CA PRO A 17 -12.83 34.05 69.13
C PRO A 17 -13.85 34.04 70.30
N ASP A 18 -14.71 33.07 70.30
CA ASP A 18 -15.08 32.35 71.52
C ASP A 18 -16.22 31.33 71.34
N PHE A 19 -15.92 30.15 71.86
CA PHE A 19 -16.82 29.19 72.53
C PHE A 19 -18.02 28.58 71.80
N LEU A 20 -18.04 27.30 71.57
CA LEU A 20 -18.67 26.33 72.47
C LEU A 20 -18.53 24.89 71.95
N SER A 21 -18.18 24.08 72.86
CA SER A 21 -18.08 22.63 72.97
C SER A 21 -19.08 21.78 72.19
N ASP A 22 -18.52 20.68 71.72
CA ASP A 22 -18.96 19.32 71.95
C ASP A 22 -20.29 18.85 71.28
N ASN A 23 -20.12 18.10 70.19
CA ASN A 23 -20.85 16.83 70.10
C ASN A 23 -20.18 15.89 69.08
N SER A 24 -19.57 14.89 69.61
CA SER A 24 -19.01 13.76 68.86
C SER A 24 -20.17 12.96 68.21
N SER A 25 -20.38 13.19 66.97
CA SER A 25 -21.05 12.25 66.08
C SER A 25 -20.07 11.81 65.02
N GLN A 26 -19.49 10.62 65.22
CA GLN A 26 -18.72 9.92 64.19
C GLN A 26 -19.65 9.65 62.98
N THR A 27 -19.65 10.56 62.03
CA THR A 27 -20.17 10.26 60.73
C THR A 27 -19.16 9.42 60.00
N THR A 28 -19.40 8.12 59.90
CA THR A 28 -18.69 7.20 59.02
C THR A 28 -18.84 7.75 57.62
N ILE A 29 -17.74 8.32 57.09
CA ILE A 29 -17.68 8.68 55.67
C ILE A 29 -17.63 7.36 54.93
N GLU A 30 -18.77 6.90 54.42
CA GLU A 30 -18.79 5.84 53.42
C GLU A 30 -17.91 6.30 52.26
N SER A 31 -16.80 5.58 52.04
CA SER A 31 -15.95 5.77 50.91
C SER A 31 -16.78 5.60 49.63
N THR A 32 -17.01 6.71 48.95
CA THR A 32 -17.62 6.72 47.61
C THR A 32 -16.82 5.72 46.75
N PRO A 33 -17.47 4.74 46.11
CA PRO A 33 -16.75 3.81 45.26
C PRO A 33 -16.02 4.64 44.20
N SER A 34 -14.69 4.51 44.15
CA SER A 34 -13.90 5.10 43.10
C SER A 34 -14.43 4.53 41.79
N LEU A 35 -15.06 5.37 40.97
CA LEU A 35 -15.39 5.03 39.59
C LEU A 35 -14.05 4.67 38.95
N GLN A 36 -13.78 3.36 38.82
CA GLN A 36 -12.67 2.87 38.01
C GLN A 36 -12.89 3.44 36.63
N GLN A 37 -12.00 4.34 36.20
CA GLN A 37 -12.01 4.80 34.83
C GLN A 37 -11.87 3.57 33.93
N PRO A 38 -12.74 3.41 32.92
CA PRO A 38 -12.62 2.32 31.98
C PRO A 38 -11.22 2.36 31.37
N SER A 39 -10.60 1.21 31.17
CA SER A 39 -9.32 1.13 30.46
C SER A 39 -9.48 1.74 29.07
N ASP A 40 -8.42 2.34 28.52
CA ASP A 40 -8.46 2.92 27.17
C ASP A 40 -8.98 1.93 26.13
N ASP A 41 -8.65 0.64 26.26
CA ASP A 41 -9.16 -0.43 25.41
C ASP A 41 -10.68 -0.61 25.47
N ALA A 42 -11.31 -0.34 26.63
CA ALA A 42 -12.75 -0.43 26.77
C ALA A 42 -13.49 0.75 26.09
N LEU A 43 -12.79 1.83 25.80
CA LEU A 43 -13.32 2.99 25.10
C LEU A 43 -13.22 2.90 23.58
N LEU A 44 -12.40 1.97 23.06
CA LEU A 44 -12.25 1.77 21.62
C LEU A 44 -13.51 1.13 21.02
N ASP A 45 -13.98 1.71 19.92
CA ASP A 45 -15.04 1.13 19.11
C ASP A 45 -14.51 -0.04 18.24
N ALA A 46 -15.41 -0.75 17.59
CA ALA A 46 -15.06 -1.89 16.74
C ALA A 46 -14.16 -1.52 15.56
N TYR A 47 -14.32 -0.29 15.04
CA TYR A 47 -13.49 0.22 13.94
C TYR A 47 -12.05 0.43 14.41
N SER A 48 -11.87 1.16 15.50
CA SER A 48 -10.55 1.45 16.07
C SER A 48 -9.79 0.17 16.42
N ARG A 49 -10.48 -0.79 17.07
CA ARG A 49 -9.88 -2.09 17.38
C ARG A 49 -9.40 -2.82 16.13
N ALA A 50 -10.25 -2.90 15.09
CA ALA A 50 -9.89 -3.59 13.85
C ALA A 50 -8.67 -2.96 13.16
N VAL A 51 -8.55 -1.63 13.17
CA VAL A 51 -7.40 -0.91 12.59
C VAL A 51 -6.14 -1.13 13.42
N ILE A 52 -6.23 -1.02 14.75
CA ILE A 52 -5.10 -1.21 15.67
C ILE A 52 -4.57 -2.63 15.57
N GLU A 53 -5.43 -3.65 15.72
CA GLU A 53 -5.02 -5.06 15.67
C GLU A 53 -4.36 -5.44 14.34
N ALA A 54 -4.90 -4.96 13.21
CA ALA A 54 -4.32 -5.20 11.90
C ALA A 54 -2.95 -4.51 11.76
N ALA A 55 -2.83 -3.25 12.22
CA ALA A 55 -1.60 -2.50 12.17
C ALA A 55 -0.51 -3.12 13.05
N GLU A 56 -0.81 -3.48 14.29
CA GLU A 56 0.14 -4.14 15.21
C GLU A 56 0.64 -5.48 14.69
N LYS A 57 -0.26 -6.27 14.10
CA LYS A 57 0.07 -7.58 13.51
C LYS A 57 1.02 -7.48 12.33
N VAL A 58 0.86 -6.45 11.48
CA VAL A 58 1.58 -6.35 10.19
C VAL A 58 2.81 -5.45 10.29
N SER A 59 2.79 -4.41 11.14
CA SER A 59 3.90 -3.45 11.25
C SER A 59 5.28 -4.08 11.45
N PRO A 60 5.46 -5.18 12.20
CA PRO A 60 6.77 -5.82 12.34
C PRO A 60 7.38 -6.34 11.03
N SER A 61 6.54 -6.59 10.01
CA SER A 61 6.98 -7.00 8.68
C SER A 61 7.28 -5.82 7.74
N VAL A 62 6.80 -4.60 8.07
CA VAL A 62 6.95 -3.43 7.21
C VAL A 62 8.34 -2.85 7.36
N VAL A 63 8.98 -2.54 6.24
CA VAL A 63 10.34 -2.03 6.19
C VAL A 63 10.42 -0.67 5.48
N PHE A 64 11.39 0.13 5.89
CA PHE A 64 11.83 1.32 5.15
C PHE A 64 12.89 0.90 4.14
N ILE A 65 12.78 1.41 2.93
CA ILE A 65 13.74 1.17 1.84
C ILE A 65 14.34 2.51 1.44
N GLN A 66 15.66 2.60 1.49
CA GLN A 66 16.42 3.73 1.00
C GLN A 66 17.29 3.27 -0.17
N VAL A 67 17.24 4.00 -1.26
CA VAL A 67 18.02 3.67 -2.46
C VAL A 67 18.97 4.80 -2.83
N THR A 68 20.11 4.43 -3.39
CA THR A 68 21.05 5.35 -4.02
C THR A 68 21.17 4.96 -5.47
N ALA A 69 20.99 5.89 -6.39
CA ALA A 69 21.18 5.72 -7.82
C ALA A 69 22.28 6.66 -8.32
N THR A 70 23.21 6.14 -9.08
CA THR A 70 24.27 6.94 -9.70
C THR A 70 23.78 7.41 -11.06
N ARG A 71 23.55 8.73 -11.23
CA ARG A 71 23.22 9.32 -12.54
C ARG A 71 24.45 9.93 -13.16
N ALA A 72 24.75 9.52 -14.41
CA ALA A 72 25.79 10.18 -15.21
C ALA A 72 25.36 11.61 -15.54
N GLY A 73 26.03 12.60 -14.95
CA GLY A 73 25.81 14.00 -15.26
C GLY A 73 26.47 14.40 -16.59
N ARG A 74 25.94 15.43 -17.28
CA ARG A 74 26.44 15.96 -18.59
C ARG A 74 27.90 16.41 -18.60
N ARG A 75 28.60 16.47 -17.45
CA ARG A 75 30.00 16.88 -17.30
C ARG A 75 30.79 15.93 -16.38
N GLN A 76 30.79 14.61 -16.64
CA GLN A 76 31.57 13.61 -15.87
C GLN A 76 31.46 13.69 -14.32
N THR A 77 30.52 14.46 -13.78
CA THR A 77 30.22 14.47 -12.36
C THR A 77 29.14 13.43 -12.08
N GLN A 78 29.52 12.36 -11.40
CA GLN A 78 28.55 11.43 -10.84
C GLN A 78 27.74 12.17 -9.77
N ARG A 79 26.42 12.29 -9.97
CA ARG A 79 25.50 12.80 -8.96
C ARG A 79 24.76 11.60 -8.36
N GLU A 80 24.91 11.41 -7.08
CA GLU A 80 24.09 10.49 -6.33
C GLU A 80 22.70 11.08 -6.15
N ALA A 81 21.69 10.34 -6.55
CA ALA A 81 20.28 10.61 -6.25
C ALA A 81 19.81 9.59 -5.22
N THR A 82 19.20 10.06 -4.15
CA THR A 82 18.60 9.21 -3.14
C THR A 82 17.08 9.17 -3.32
N GLY A 83 16.50 8.00 -3.11
CA GLY A 83 15.05 7.77 -3.09
C GLY A 83 14.68 6.94 -1.87
N SER A 84 13.40 6.92 -1.54
CA SER A 84 12.89 6.09 -0.45
C SER A 84 11.50 5.58 -0.74
N GLY A 85 11.14 4.49 -0.07
CA GLY A 85 9.84 3.88 -0.10
C GLY A 85 9.67 2.88 1.03
N SER A 86 8.61 2.12 0.98
CA SER A 86 8.32 1.03 1.90
C SER A 86 8.40 -0.32 1.20
N GLY A 87 8.42 -1.37 1.98
CA GLY A 87 8.25 -2.75 1.57
C GLY A 87 7.70 -3.56 2.73
N PHE A 88 7.50 -4.83 2.50
CA PHE A 88 7.18 -5.76 3.59
C PHE A 88 7.82 -7.13 3.35
N ILE A 89 8.29 -7.71 4.44
CA ILE A 89 8.86 -9.06 4.47
C ILE A 89 7.70 -10.03 4.29
N PHE A 90 7.80 -10.96 3.33
CA PHE A 90 6.75 -11.96 3.09
C PHE A 90 7.23 -13.41 3.24
N THR A 91 8.54 -13.60 3.50
CA THR A 91 9.10 -14.92 3.80
C THR A 91 10.09 -14.85 4.97
N PRO A 92 10.24 -15.91 5.78
CA PRO A 92 11.14 -15.92 6.93
C PRO A 92 12.63 -15.86 6.53
N ASP A 93 12.99 -16.18 5.29
CA ASP A 93 14.36 -16.12 4.76
C ASP A 93 14.69 -14.77 4.10
N GLY A 94 13.85 -13.75 4.31
CA GLY A 94 14.15 -12.35 4.08
C GLY A 94 13.78 -11.79 2.71
N PHE A 95 12.90 -12.42 1.95
CA PHE A 95 12.35 -11.80 0.76
C PHE A 95 11.35 -10.70 1.14
N ILE A 96 11.46 -9.57 0.45
CA ILE A 96 10.67 -8.35 0.66
C ILE A 96 10.02 -7.98 -0.67
N LEU A 97 8.69 -7.74 -0.64
CA LEU A 97 7.95 -7.12 -1.73
C LEU A 97 8.00 -5.60 -1.58
N THR A 98 8.16 -4.91 -2.72
CA THR A 98 8.10 -3.45 -2.86
C THR A 98 7.69 -3.09 -4.28
N ASN A 99 7.64 -1.79 -4.60
CA ASN A 99 7.41 -1.34 -5.97
C ASN A 99 8.71 -1.31 -6.79
N SER A 100 8.57 -1.54 -8.11
CA SER A 100 9.67 -1.39 -9.07
C SER A 100 10.22 0.04 -9.06
N HIS A 101 9.36 1.06 -9.11
CA HIS A 101 9.79 2.46 -9.12
C HIS A 101 10.60 2.88 -7.88
N VAL A 102 10.50 2.14 -6.76
CA VAL A 102 11.31 2.39 -5.56
C VAL A 102 12.75 1.94 -5.75
N VAL A 103 12.98 0.79 -6.41
CA VAL A 103 14.30 0.12 -6.48
C VAL A 103 14.91 0.10 -7.88
N HIS A 104 14.15 0.45 -8.91
CA HIS A 104 14.59 0.41 -10.30
C HIS A 104 15.81 1.29 -10.55
N GLY A 105 16.88 0.70 -11.13
CA GLY A 105 18.12 1.40 -11.40
C GLY A 105 18.93 1.81 -10.16
N ALA A 106 18.59 1.32 -8.97
CA ALA A 106 19.35 1.56 -7.77
C ALA A 106 20.72 0.87 -7.83
N SER A 107 21.79 1.60 -7.48
CA SER A 107 23.14 1.05 -7.30
C SER A 107 23.33 0.46 -5.90
N LYS A 108 22.58 0.94 -4.93
CA LYS A 108 22.59 0.46 -3.54
C LYS A 108 21.17 0.52 -2.96
N ILE A 109 20.80 -0.52 -2.23
CA ILE A 109 19.52 -0.63 -1.54
C ILE A 109 19.78 -0.93 -0.07
N ASP A 110 19.39 -0.04 0.82
CA ASP A 110 19.46 -0.20 2.26
C ASP A 110 18.05 -0.36 2.83
N VAL A 111 17.87 -1.33 3.72
CA VAL A 111 16.60 -1.65 4.37
C VAL A 111 16.73 -1.43 5.85
N ALA A 112 15.81 -0.68 6.45
CA ALA A 112 15.68 -0.56 7.89
C ALA A 112 14.42 -1.26 8.38
N LEU A 113 14.58 -2.11 9.38
CA LEU A 113 13.49 -2.79 10.07
C LEU A 113 12.91 -1.88 11.16
N MET A 114 11.72 -2.21 11.63
CA MET A 114 11.02 -1.45 12.67
C MET A 114 11.78 -1.42 14.03
N ASP A 115 12.55 -2.46 14.30
CA ASP A 115 13.39 -2.55 15.52
C ASP A 115 14.72 -1.77 15.41
N GLY A 116 14.92 -1.01 14.33
CA GLY A 116 16.10 -0.17 14.10
C GLY A 116 17.27 -0.88 13.43
N ARG A 117 17.22 -2.20 13.24
CA ARG A 117 18.25 -2.94 12.50
C ARG A 117 18.28 -2.49 11.04
N ARG A 118 19.48 -2.38 10.47
CA ARG A 118 19.69 -1.97 9.07
C ARG A 118 20.49 -3.02 8.31
N PHE A 119 20.10 -3.29 7.09
CA PHE A 119 20.71 -4.29 6.22
C PHE A 119 20.83 -3.75 4.81
N GLN A 120 21.91 -4.12 4.12
CA GLN A 120 21.98 -3.96 2.68
C GLN A 120 21.16 -5.07 2.03
N ALA A 121 20.28 -4.70 1.10
CA ALA A 121 19.46 -5.64 0.36
C ALA A 121 20.05 -5.92 -1.03
N GLN A 122 19.80 -7.13 -1.50
CA GLN A 122 20.06 -7.55 -2.88
C GLN A 122 18.76 -7.42 -3.70
N LEU A 123 18.83 -6.81 -4.87
CA LEU A 123 17.74 -6.86 -5.85
C LEU A 123 17.68 -8.27 -6.44
N ILE A 124 16.57 -8.96 -6.27
CA ILE A 124 16.31 -10.29 -6.86
C ILE A 124 15.75 -10.11 -8.27
N GLY A 125 14.85 -9.15 -8.44
CA GLY A 125 14.30 -8.76 -9.73
C GLY A 125 13.23 -7.70 -9.56
N ASP A 126 12.94 -7.00 -10.66
CA ASP A 126 11.85 -6.04 -10.72
C ASP A 126 11.06 -6.15 -12.03
N ASP A 127 9.83 -5.74 -11.99
CA ASP A 127 8.91 -5.72 -13.10
C ASP A 127 8.23 -4.35 -13.22
N PRO A 128 8.77 -3.46 -14.06
CA PRO A 128 8.20 -2.12 -14.26
C PRO A 128 6.77 -2.13 -14.83
N ASP A 129 6.35 -3.23 -15.48
CA ASP A 129 5.01 -3.34 -16.08
C ASP A 129 3.92 -3.56 -15.04
N THR A 130 4.22 -4.17 -13.89
CA THR A 130 3.30 -4.33 -12.76
C THR A 130 3.66 -3.44 -11.57
N ASP A 131 4.74 -2.67 -11.71
CA ASP A 131 5.32 -1.85 -10.66
C ASP A 131 5.63 -2.66 -9.38
N LEU A 132 6.14 -3.87 -9.54
CA LEU A 132 6.52 -4.76 -8.44
C LEU A 132 8.01 -5.11 -8.49
N ALA A 133 8.60 -5.28 -7.33
CA ALA A 133 9.97 -5.75 -7.17
C ALA A 133 10.11 -6.67 -5.96
N VAL A 134 11.09 -7.56 -6.04
CA VAL A 134 11.54 -8.40 -4.94
C VAL A 134 12.98 -8.07 -4.61
N ILE A 135 13.23 -7.74 -3.35
CA ILE A 135 14.56 -7.61 -2.79
C ILE A 135 14.74 -8.60 -1.66
N ARG A 136 15.97 -8.87 -1.25
CA ARG A 136 16.27 -9.82 -0.17
C ARG A 136 17.29 -9.24 0.80
N ILE A 137 17.04 -9.43 2.09
CA ILE A 137 18.00 -9.20 3.17
C ILE A 137 18.38 -10.53 3.84
N ASN A 138 19.55 -10.58 4.44
CA ASN A 138 19.95 -11.70 5.28
C ASN A 138 19.96 -11.23 6.74
N ALA A 139 18.90 -11.56 7.48
CA ALA A 139 18.69 -11.14 8.84
C ALA A 139 18.01 -12.24 9.67
N PRO A 140 18.39 -12.43 10.94
CA PRO A 140 17.71 -13.37 11.82
C PRO A 140 16.41 -12.76 12.37
N ASN A 141 15.52 -13.64 12.83
CA ASN A 141 14.28 -13.30 13.55
C ASN A 141 13.41 -12.30 12.79
N LEU A 142 13.16 -12.59 11.51
CA LEU A 142 12.25 -11.82 10.67
C LEU A 142 10.80 -12.25 10.93
N VAL A 143 9.88 -11.28 10.89
CA VAL A 143 8.45 -11.52 11.02
C VAL A 143 7.82 -11.32 9.63
N PRO A 144 7.44 -12.39 8.91
CA PRO A 144 6.79 -12.25 7.61
C PRO A 144 5.32 -11.88 7.73
N ALA A 145 4.83 -11.02 6.83
CA ALA A 145 3.41 -10.73 6.68
C ALA A 145 2.66 -11.93 6.12
N SER A 146 1.43 -12.13 6.59
CA SER A 146 0.51 -13.11 6.00
C SER A 146 -0.09 -12.56 4.71
N LEU A 147 0.06 -13.29 3.60
CA LEU A 147 -0.53 -12.94 2.33
C LEU A 147 -1.96 -13.45 2.25
N GLY A 148 -2.90 -12.55 2.00
CA GLY A 148 -4.33 -12.85 1.84
C GLY A 148 -4.69 -13.30 0.42
N ASP A 149 -5.94 -13.10 0.05
CA ASP A 149 -6.55 -13.39 -1.24
C ASP A 149 -7.29 -12.16 -1.75
N SER A 150 -6.84 -11.59 -2.87
CA SER A 150 -7.48 -10.42 -3.47
C SER A 150 -8.73 -10.73 -4.30
N HIS A 151 -9.03 -12.00 -4.58
CA HIS A 151 -10.29 -12.39 -5.22
C HIS A 151 -11.48 -12.35 -4.25
N SER A 152 -11.22 -12.49 -2.95
CA SER A 152 -12.26 -12.51 -1.92
C SER A 152 -12.69 -11.14 -1.42
N ILE A 153 -12.01 -10.06 -1.81
CA ILE A 153 -12.31 -8.70 -1.35
C ILE A 153 -13.55 -8.12 -2.03
N ARG A 154 -14.21 -7.18 -1.36
CA ARG A 154 -15.44 -6.54 -1.84
C ARG A 154 -15.33 -5.03 -1.75
N VAL A 155 -16.00 -4.33 -2.67
CA VAL A 155 -16.19 -2.87 -2.59
C VAL A 155 -16.90 -2.52 -1.27
N GLY A 156 -16.41 -1.48 -0.59
CA GLY A 156 -16.87 -1.07 0.74
C GLY A 156 -16.17 -1.79 1.90
N GLN A 157 -15.35 -2.82 1.65
CA GLN A 157 -14.57 -3.49 2.69
C GLN A 157 -13.50 -2.57 3.26
N LEU A 158 -13.37 -2.52 4.60
CA LEU A 158 -12.33 -1.77 5.29
C LEU A 158 -10.94 -2.31 4.92
N VAL A 159 -10.04 -1.39 4.61
CA VAL A 159 -8.65 -1.67 4.30
C VAL A 159 -7.73 -0.68 5.01
N ILE A 160 -6.51 -1.13 5.31
CA ILE A 160 -5.52 -0.36 6.04
C ILE A 160 -4.23 -0.37 5.21
N ALA A 161 -3.75 0.81 4.84
CA ALA A 161 -2.47 0.98 4.18
C ALA A 161 -1.40 1.30 5.23
N ILE A 162 -0.30 0.55 5.19
CA ILE A 162 0.80 0.70 6.14
C ILE A 162 2.07 0.99 5.35
N GLY A 163 2.85 1.95 5.83
CA GLY A 163 4.16 2.28 5.27
C GLY A 163 5.12 2.74 6.35
N ASN A 164 6.39 2.87 5.99
CA ASN A 164 7.44 3.42 6.85
C ASN A 164 8.21 4.50 6.08
N PRO A 165 7.67 5.72 5.96
CA PRO A 165 8.21 6.74 5.07
C PRO A 165 9.57 7.30 5.50
N TYR A 166 9.91 7.20 6.80
CA TYR A 166 11.11 7.82 7.38
C TYR A 166 12.04 6.85 8.11
N GLY A 167 11.68 5.58 8.19
CA GLY A 167 12.51 4.55 8.84
C GLY A 167 12.48 4.56 10.38
N PHE A 168 11.66 5.39 10.99
CA PHE A 168 11.57 5.51 12.46
C PHE A 168 10.20 5.10 13.00
N GLN A 169 9.14 5.34 12.23
CA GLN A 169 7.77 5.06 12.63
C GLN A 169 6.95 4.67 11.39
N TYR A 170 6.11 3.66 11.55
CA TYR A 170 5.14 3.33 10.53
C TYR A 170 4.01 4.36 10.46
N SER A 171 3.50 4.59 9.27
CA SER A 171 2.33 5.40 9.01
C SER A 171 1.17 4.47 8.66
N VAL A 172 0.05 4.64 9.35
CA VAL A 172 -1.17 3.87 9.14
C VAL A 172 -2.25 4.80 8.62
N THR A 173 -2.87 4.42 7.52
CA THR A 173 -4.06 5.08 6.99
C THR A 173 -5.12 4.03 6.71
N ALA A 174 -6.37 4.33 7.05
CA ALA A 174 -7.49 3.43 6.83
C ALA A 174 -8.50 4.05 5.86
N GLY A 175 -9.17 3.21 5.12
CA GLY A 175 -10.20 3.55 4.16
C GLY A 175 -10.97 2.30 3.74
N VAL A 176 -11.58 2.35 2.57
CA VAL A 176 -12.33 1.22 2.02
C VAL A 176 -11.84 0.86 0.62
N VAL A 177 -12.14 -0.35 0.18
CA VAL A 177 -12.06 -0.70 -1.24
C VAL A 177 -13.10 0.13 -2.00
N SER A 178 -12.66 1.12 -2.78
CA SER A 178 -13.55 2.00 -3.53
C SER A 178 -14.01 1.37 -4.84
N ALA A 179 -13.13 0.62 -5.51
CA ALA A 179 -13.46 -0.13 -6.74
C ALA A 179 -12.47 -1.28 -6.96
N LEU A 180 -12.89 -2.26 -7.76
CA LEU A 180 -12.10 -3.41 -8.20
C LEU A 180 -12.10 -3.48 -9.73
N GLY A 181 -11.15 -4.26 -10.30
CA GLY A 181 -11.06 -4.48 -11.74
C GLY A 181 -10.71 -3.22 -12.53
N ARG A 182 -10.07 -2.25 -11.92
CA ARG A 182 -9.54 -1.06 -12.60
C ARG A 182 -8.22 -1.38 -13.28
N SER A 183 -7.91 -0.61 -14.31
CA SER A 183 -6.62 -0.65 -14.97
C SER A 183 -5.89 0.68 -14.75
N LEU A 184 -4.61 0.61 -14.44
CA LEU A 184 -3.74 1.75 -14.25
C LEU A 184 -2.57 1.67 -15.25
N ARG A 185 -2.16 2.79 -15.82
CA ARG A 185 -0.98 2.82 -16.71
C ARG A 185 0.30 2.87 -15.88
N ALA A 186 1.13 1.84 -16.01
CA ALA A 186 2.46 1.80 -15.41
C ALA A 186 3.39 2.88 -15.99
N GLN A 187 4.51 3.15 -15.32
CA GLN A 187 5.54 4.07 -15.85
C GLN A 187 6.14 3.58 -17.18
N SER A 188 6.18 2.27 -17.40
CA SER A 188 6.56 1.65 -18.68
C SER A 188 5.59 1.96 -19.83
N GLY A 189 4.42 2.54 -19.53
CA GLY A 189 3.35 2.80 -20.49
C GLY A 189 2.35 1.64 -20.64
N ARG A 190 2.61 0.48 -20.07
CA ARG A 190 1.73 -0.69 -20.11
C ARG A 190 0.55 -0.53 -19.14
N LEU A 191 -0.60 -1.15 -19.47
CA LEU A 191 -1.72 -1.24 -18.55
C LEU A 191 -1.46 -2.34 -17.51
N MET A 192 -1.60 -1.96 -16.23
CA MET A 192 -1.69 -2.89 -15.10
C MET A 192 -3.17 -3.14 -14.83
N ASP A 193 -3.63 -4.35 -15.03
CA ASP A 193 -5.01 -4.74 -14.79
C ASP A 193 -5.22 -5.27 -13.37
N GLY A 194 -6.49 -5.27 -12.93
CA GLY A 194 -6.86 -5.86 -11.64
C GLY A 194 -6.33 -5.10 -10.42
N VAL A 195 -6.09 -3.79 -10.54
CA VAL A 195 -5.68 -2.99 -9.40
C VAL A 195 -6.85 -2.72 -8.45
N ILE A 196 -6.54 -2.61 -7.17
CA ILE A 196 -7.48 -2.26 -6.10
C ILE A 196 -7.47 -0.74 -5.98
N GLN A 197 -8.63 -0.10 -6.13
CA GLN A 197 -8.81 1.32 -5.83
C GLN A 197 -9.26 1.48 -4.37
N THR A 198 -8.67 2.42 -3.64
CA THR A 198 -9.01 2.73 -2.24
C THR A 198 -8.95 4.23 -1.99
N ASP A 199 -9.67 4.70 -0.99
CA ASP A 199 -9.57 6.05 -0.44
C ASP A 199 -8.65 6.14 0.79
N ALA A 200 -8.09 5.01 1.24
CA ALA A 200 -7.00 5.02 2.22
C ALA A 200 -5.85 5.89 1.70
N ALA A 201 -5.50 6.94 2.44
CA ALA A 201 -4.55 7.95 1.96
C ALA A 201 -3.16 7.33 1.75
N LEU A 202 -2.66 7.38 0.53
CA LEU A 202 -1.30 6.99 0.19
C LEU A 202 -0.43 8.24 0.07
N ASN A 203 0.40 8.45 1.09
CA ASN A 203 1.38 9.54 1.11
C ASN A 203 2.72 9.07 0.55
N PRO A 204 3.60 10.00 0.10
CA PRO A 204 4.98 9.66 -0.26
C PRO A 204 5.66 8.85 0.85
N GLY A 205 6.20 7.69 0.48
CA GLY A 205 6.81 6.74 1.42
C GLY A 205 5.95 5.52 1.77
N ASN A 206 4.63 5.55 1.52
CA ASN A 206 3.78 4.35 1.66
C ASN A 206 3.88 3.41 0.44
N SER A 207 4.40 3.89 -0.70
CA SER A 207 4.60 3.08 -1.91
C SER A 207 5.48 1.87 -1.61
N GLY A 208 5.04 0.70 -2.05
CA GLY A 208 5.66 -0.60 -1.77
C GLY A 208 5.25 -1.25 -0.45
N GLY A 209 4.64 -0.49 0.47
CA GLY A 209 4.06 -1.03 1.70
C GLY A 209 2.79 -1.86 1.45
N PRO A 210 2.34 -2.64 2.44
CA PRO A 210 1.17 -3.49 2.30
C PRO A 210 -0.15 -2.70 2.43
N LEU A 211 -1.14 -3.09 1.63
CA LEU A 211 -2.56 -2.84 1.87
C LEU A 211 -3.14 -4.09 2.52
N VAL A 212 -3.73 -3.97 3.71
CA VAL A 212 -4.21 -5.12 4.48
C VAL A 212 -5.69 -5.05 4.78
N ASN A 213 -6.30 -6.20 5.02
CA ASN A 213 -7.66 -6.31 5.56
C ASN A 213 -7.64 -6.22 7.10
N THR A 214 -8.82 -6.24 7.73
CA THR A 214 -8.98 -6.19 9.19
C THR A 214 -8.42 -7.40 9.94
N ARG A 215 -8.08 -8.49 9.25
CA ARG A 215 -7.39 -9.66 9.85
C ARG A 215 -5.86 -9.54 9.81
N GLY A 216 -5.34 -8.41 9.28
CA GLY A 216 -3.91 -8.22 9.06
C GLY A 216 -3.34 -9.14 7.98
N GLU A 217 -4.14 -9.46 6.96
CA GLU A 217 -3.69 -10.17 5.78
C GLU A 217 -3.46 -9.18 4.64
N VAL A 218 -2.33 -9.29 3.97
CA VAL A 218 -1.98 -8.42 2.83
C VAL A 218 -2.86 -8.78 1.63
N ILE A 219 -3.62 -7.82 1.13
CA ILE A 219 -4.49 -7.94 -0.03
C ILE A 219 -3.97 -7.18 -1.25
N GLY A 220 -2.97 -6.32 -1.05
CA GLY A 220 -2.35 -5.56 -2.13
C GLY A 220 -1.03 -4.91 -1.72
N VAL A 221 -0.33 -4.36 -2.72
CA VAL A 221 0.90 -3.56 -2.56
C VAL A 221 0.58 -2.13 -2.96
N ASN A 222 0.71 -1.18 -2.03
CA ASN A 222 0.45 0.24 -2.28
C ASN A 222 1.36 0.75 -3.39
N THR A 223 0.80 1.39 -4.44
CA THR A 223 1.62 1.77 -5.58
C THR A 223 1.51 3.25 -5.96
N ALA A 224 0.33 3.77 -6.19
CA ALA A 224 0.18 5.10 -6.77
C ALA A 224 -1.01 5.88 -6.20
N THR A 225 -0.87 7.21 -6.27
CA THR A 225 -1.96 8.16 -6.07
C THR A 225 -2.11 8.99 -7.33
N ILE A 226 -3.34 9.18 -7.81
CA ILE A 226 -3.60 10.10 -8.92
C ILE A 226 -3.59 11.53 -8.39
N LEU A 227 -2.53 12.27 -8.68
CA LEU A 227 -2.50 13.71 -8.45
C LEU A 227 -3.10 14.44 -9.68
N PRO A 228 -4.06 15.36 -9.52
CA PRO A 228 -4.48 16.05 -8.28
C PRO A 228 -5.76 15.46 -7.61
N ALA A 229 -6.22 14.26 -7.96
CA ALA A 229 -7.45 13.69 -7.41
C ALA A 229 -7.22 13.18 -5.96
N GLN A 230 -7.81 13.87 -4.98
CA GLN A 230 -7.80 13.42 -3.60
C GLN A 230 -8.67 12.18 -3.41
N GLY A 231 -8.22 11.22 -2.61
CA GLY A 231 -9.00 10.01 -2.29
C GLY A 231 -9.04 8.95 -3.39
N ILE A 232 -8.18 9.06 -4.43
CA ILE A 232 -8.04 8.03 -5.45
C ILE A 232 -6.63 7.45 -5.37
N CYS A 233 -6.51 6.35 -4.66
CA CYS A 233 -5.27 5.61 -4.45
C CYS A 233 -5.41 4.21 -5.04
N PHE A 234 -4.28 3.62 -5.42
CA PHE A 234 -4.25 2.29 -6.03
C PHE A 234 -3.23 1.39 -5.34
N ALA A 235 -3.57 0.11 -5.30
CA ALA A 235 -2.67 -0.96 -4.91
C ALA A 235 -2.69 -2.08 -5.95
N THR A 236 -1.53 -2.65 -6.25
CA THR A 236 -1.44 -3.87 -7.06
C THR A 236 -1.97 -5.04 -6.23
N SER A 237 -2.86 -5.85 -6.80
CA SER A 237 -3.48 -6.96 -6.08
C SER A 237 -2.45 -7.97 -5.57
N ILE A 238 -2.71 -8.58 -4.41
CA ILE A 238 -1.75 -9.54 -3.81
C ILE A 238 -1.59 -10.80 -4.66
N ASP A 239 -2.61 -11.22 -5.41
CA ASP A 239 -2.49 -12.41 -6.25
C ASP A 239 -1.61 -12.14 -7.47
N THR A 240 -1.69 -10.93 -8.05
CA THR A 240 -0.69 -10.46 -9.03
C THR A 240 0.70 -10.44 -8.40
N ALA A 241 0.83 -9.91 -7.19
CA ALA A 241 2.12 -9.82 -6.50
C ALA A 241 2.72 -11.21 -6.20
N LYS A 242 1.91 -12.18 -5.78
CA LYS A 242 2.35 -13.58 -5.58
C LYS A 242 2.88 -14.19 -6.87
N PHE A 243 2.15 -14.02 -7.99
CA PHE A 243 2.58 -14.52 -9.29
C PHE A 243 3.90 -13.90 -9.74
N VAL A 244 3.98 -12.57 -9.68
CA VAL A 244 5.19 -11.82 -10.08
C VAL A 244 6.36 -12.16 -9.19
N ALA A 245 6.20 -12.18 -7.86
CA ALA A 245 7.26 -12.54 -6.92
C ALA A 245 7.80 -13.94 -7.16
N GLY A 246 6.91 -14.92 -7.38
CA GLY A 246 7.33 -16.29 -7.70
C GLY A 246 8.19 -16.38 -8.98
N ARG A 247 7.86 -15.57 -10.01
CA ARG A 247 8.66 -15.49 -11.25
C ARG A 247 9.98 -14.76 -11.01
N LEU A 248 9.96 -13.62 -10.30
CA LEU A 248 11.16 -12.86 -10.01
C LEU A 248 12.16 -13.67 -9.18
N ILE A 249 11.70 -14.42 -8.19
CA ILE A 249 12.58 -15.29 -7.36
C ILE A 249 13.18 -16.40 -8.19
N ARG A 250 12.42 -17.01 -9.08
CA ARG A 250 12.88 -18.15 -9.88
C ARG A 250 13.74 -17.73 -11.07
N ASP A 251 13.28 -16.71 -11.82
CA ASP A 251 13.81 -16.38 -13.15
C ASP A 251 14.55 -15.02 -13.19
N GLY A 252 14.46 -14.23 -12.09
CA GLY A 252 15.03 -12.88 -11.97
C GLY A 252 14.30 -11.81 -12.79
N LYS A 253 13.35 -12.19 -13.64
CA LYS A 253 12.61 -11.30 -14.54
C LYS A 253 11.26 -11.89 -14.94
N ILE A 254 10.38 -11.03 -15.43
CA ILE A 254 9.13 -11.44 -16.07
C ILE A 254 9.32 -11.44 -17.58
N SER A 255 9.12 -12.59 -18.21
CA SER A 255 9.04 -12.68 -19.66
C SER A 255 7.58 -12.63 -20.11
N ARG A 256 7.26 -11.73 -21.02
CA ARG A 256 5.94 -11.59 -21.62
C ARG A 256 6.00 -11.79 -23.10
N SER A 257 5.01 -12.47 -23.65
CA SER A 257 4.85 -12.58 -25.09
C SER A 257 4.35 -11.25 -25.66
N TYR A 258 4.83 -10.94 -26.85
CA TYR A 258 4.39 -9.76 -27.60
C TYR A 258 3.51 -10.24 -28.77
N ILE A 259 2.27 -9.80 -28.83
CA ILE A 259 1.31 -10.18 -29.87
C ILE A 259 1.34 -9.18 -31.03
N GLY A 260 1.58 -7.90 -30.75
CA GLY A 260 1.84 -6.87 -31.76
C GLY A 260 0.60 -6.22 -32.34
N PHE A 261 -0.51 -6.14 -31.61
CA PHE A 261 -1.68 -5.35 -31.99
C PHE A 261 -2.23 -4.55 -30.81
N SER A 262 -2.97 -3.49 -31.11
CA SER A 262 -3.80 -2.76 -30.17
C SER A 262 -5.22 -3.26 -30.26
N GLY A 263 -5.80 -3.70 -29.15
CA GLY A 263 -7.16 -4.22 -29.05
C GLY A 263 -8.05 -3.34 -28.18
N GLN A 264 -9.35 -3.42 -28.40
CA GLN A 264 -10.37 -2.78 -27.60
C GLN A 264 -11.45 -3.81 -27.22
N ASN A 265 -11.82 -3.86 -25.94
CA ASN A 265 -12.95 -4.66 -25.50
C ASN A 265 -14.25 -4.08 -26.06
N VAL A 266 -15.02 -4.89 -26.77
CA VAL A 266 -16.29 -4.51 -27.36
C VAL A 266 -17.36 -5.55 -27.06
N PRO A 267 -18.62 -5.13 -26.84
CA PRO A 267 -19.74 -6.06 -26.75
C PRO A 267 -20.02 -6.68 -28.12
N ILE A 268 -20.34 -7.97 -28.15
CA ILE A 268 -20.70 -8.69 -29.37
C ILE A 268 -22.21 -8.54 -29.59
N PRO A 269 -22.67 -8.11 -30.80
CA PRO A 269 -24.08 -8.04 -31.05
C PRO A 269 -24.78 -9.39 -30.81
N ARG A 270 -25.88 -9.41 -30.11
CA ARG A 270 -26.63 -10.65 -29.75
C ARG A 270 -26.95 -11.56 -30.91
N ARG A 271 -27.19 -10.98 -32.11
CA ARG A 271 -27.42 -11.74 -33.36
C ARG A 271 -26.20 -12.56 -33.77
N VAL A 272 -24.98 -12.02 -33.54
CA VAL A 272 -23.69 -12.68 -33.85
C VAL A 272 -23.45 -13.80 -32.85
N VAL A 273 -23.65 -13.51 -31.56
CA VAL A 273 -23.52 -14.51 -30.46
C VAL A 273 -24.45 -15.72 -30.77
N ARG A 274 -25.70 -15.48 -31.12
CA ARG A 274 -26.67 -16.55 -31.44
C ARG A 274 -26.32 -17.30 -32.71
N TYR A 275 -25.91 -16.59 -33.75
CA TYR A 275 -25.62 -17.21 -35.06
C TYR A 275 -24.40 -18.13 -34.99
N TYR A 276 -23.34 -17.69 -34.29
CA TYR A 276 -22.09 -18.47 -34.12
C TYR A 276 -22.06 -19.29 -32.83
N GLN A 277 -23.13 -19.27 -32.04
CA GLN A 277 -23.23 -19.97 -30.73
C GLN A 277 -22.02 -19.68 -29.82
N LEU A 278 -21.62 -18.41 -29.79
CA LEU A 278 -20.47 -18.00 -28.99
C LEU A 278 -20.75 -18.15 -27.46
N PRO A 279 -19.81 -18.65 -26.70
CA PRO A 279 -19.94 -18.78 -25.22
C PRO A 279 -19.80 -17.44 -24.51
N VAL A 280 -19.45 -16.36 -25.22
CA VAL A 280 -19.13 -15.04 -24.68
C VAL A 280 -19.97 -13.95 -25.35
N GLU A 281 -20.27 -12.87 -24.60
CA GLU A 281 -21.01 -11.70 -25.07
C GLU A 281 -20.11 -10.48 -25.37
N SER A 282 -18.80 -10.61 -25.14
CA SER A 282 -17.78 -9.59 -25.43
C SER A 282 -16.53 -10.24 -25.98
N GLY A 283 -15.69 -9.45 -26.65
CA GLY A 283 -14.42 -9.89 -27.17
C GLY A 283 -13.47 -8.72 -27.40
N VAL A 284 -12.25 -9.00 -27.83
CA VAL A 284 -11.22 -8.00 -28.13
C VAL A 284 -11.20 -7.73 -29.63
N LEU A 285 -11.64 -6.54 -30.04
CA LEU A 285 -11.56 -6.06 -31.43
C LEU A 285 -10.12 -5.60 -31.71
N ILE A 286 -9.48 -6.12 -32.73
CA ILE A 286 -8.19 -5.64 -33.25
C ILE A 286 -8.41 -4.29 -33.94
N VAL A 287 -7.89 -3.22 -33.31
CA VAL A 287 -8.03 -1.85 -33.84
C VAL A 287 -6.89 -1.54 -34.82
N SER A 288 -5.66 -1.83 -34.44
CA SER A 288 -4.48 -1.57 -35.26
C SER A 288 -3.32 -2.49 -34.89
N PHE A 289 -2.40 -2.65 -35.83
CA PHE A 289 -1.11 -3.29 -35.57
C PHE A 289 -0.05 -2.23 -35.28
N GLU A 290 0.84 -2.52 -34.34
CA GLU A 290 1.97 -1.60 -34.05
C GLU A 290 2.94 -1.57 -35.24
N ASN A 291 3.14 -0.37 -35.78
CA ASN A 291 4.04 -0.15 -36.92
C ASN A 291 5.52 -0.04 -36.53
N ASN A 292 5.91 -0.65 -35.42
CA ASN A 292 7.32 -0.69 -35.04
C ASN A 292 8.10 -1.67 -35.93
N THR A 293 9.34 -1.36 -36.17
CA THR A 293 10.34 -2.00 -37.09
C THR A 293 10.49 -3.52 -36.95
N ASN A 294 9.83 -4.14 -36.00
CA ASN A 294 9.72 -5.59 -35.87
C ASN A 294 8.30 -6.01 -36.29
N SER A 295 8.20 -6.99 -37.15
CA SER A 295 6.97 -7.60 -37.63
C SER A 295 6.00 -7.90 -36.47
N SER A 296 4.70 -7.62 -36.67
CA SER A 296 3.67 -7.99 -35.71
C SER A 296 3.39 -9.49 -35.80
N PRO A 297 3.66 -10.29 -34.75
CA PRO A 297 3.39 -11.72 -34.78
C PRO A 297 1.93 -12.06 -35.14
N ALA A 298 0.98 -11.27 -34.64
CA ALA A 298 -0.43 -11.42 -34.95
C ALA A 298 -0.72 -11.20 -36.44
N LYS A 299 -0.10 -10.18 -37.06
CA LYS A 299 -0.24 -9.91 -38.48
C LYS A 299 0.39 -10.99 -39.34
N GLU A 300 1.56 -11.52 -38.95
CA GLU A 300 2.21 -12.64 -39.60
C GLU A 300 1.40 -13.92 -39.51
N ALA A 301 0.70 -14.11 -38.38
CA ALA A 301 -0.26 -15.20 -38.19
C ALA A 301 -1.55 -15.05 -39.01
N GLY A 302 -1.73 -13.94 -39.75
CA GLY A 302 -2.86 -13.71 -40.60
C GLY A 302 -4.04 -12.97 -39.98
N LEU A 303 -3.91 -12.44 -38.76
CA LEU A 303 -4.94 -11.61 -38.14
C LEU A 303 -5.04 -10.26 -38.86
N LEU A 304 -6.26 -9.74 -38.97
CA LEU A 304 -6.57 -8.48 -39.63
C LEU A 304 -7.14 -7.44 -38.66
N SER A 305 -6.97 -6.16 -38.99
CA SER A 305 -7.71 -5.10 -38.30
C SER A 305 -9.20 -5.27 -38.52
N GLY A 306 -10.00 -5.23 -37.47
CA GLY A 306 -11.44 -5.53 -37.49
C GLY A 306 -11.77 -6.95 -37.05
N ASP A 307 -10.80 -7.85 -36.91
CA ASP A 307 -11.03 -9.17 -36.32
C ASP A 307 -11.42 -9.05 -34.87
N LEU A 308 -12.32 -9.94 -34.43
CA LEU A 308 -12.78 -10.02 -33.05
C LEU A 308 -12.28 -11.32 -32.42
N ILE A 309 -11.39 -11.18 -31.44
CA ILE A 309 -10.88 -12.31 -30.66
C ILE A 309 -11.90 -12.61 -29.56
N VAL A 310 -12.43 -13.82 -29.56
CA VAL A 310 -13.46 -14.29 -28.61
C VAL A 310 -12.95 -15.38 -27.67
N ASP A 311 -11.77 -15.93 -27.98
CA ASP A 311 -11.10 -16.93 -27.17
C ASP A 311 -9.59 -16.84 -27.44
N PHE A 312 -8.78 -17.05 -26.40
CA PHE A 312 -7.33 -17.15 -26.49
C PHE A 312 -6.86 -18.27 -25.58
N ASP A 313 -6.32 -19.35 -26.18
CA ASP A 313 -5.78 -20.53 -25.48
C ASP A 313 -6.81 -21.20 -24.52
N GLY A 314 -8.11 -21.18 -24.93
CA GLY A 314 -9.20 -21.76 -24.14
C GLY A 314 -9.73 -20.88 -23.02
N HIS A 315 -9.41 -19.58 -23.05
CA HIS A 315 -9.84 -18.56 -22.05
C HIS A 315 -10.56 -17.40 -22.71
#